data_f4ca4aee75b583060b7773b13ef747f1
#
_entry.id   f4ca4aee75b583060b7773b13ef747f1
#
_cell.length_a   1.000
_cell.length_b   1.000
_cell.length_c   1.000
_cell.angle_alpha   90.00
_cell.angle_beta   90.00
_cell.angle_gamma   90.00
#
_symmetry.space_group_name_H-M   'P 1'
#
loop_
_entity.id
_entity.type
_entity.pdbx_description
1 polymer ?
#
loop_
_entity_poly.entity_id
_entity_poly.type
_entity_poly.pdbx_seq_one_letter_code
_entity_poly.pdbx_strand_id
1 'polypeptide(L)'
;PNVVMEDLFKNTDLEIRYSINLNAISSKLEPKIFSLKDSLLSFLNHRYDVLKRRSKFRLLKAQNRIEILKGFLIVFAYLDQVIKIIRTEDNPEKKLMQKFKINKRQAEAILAMRLRQLKKLEEKQIKEEYKELLATKKELELILRSKTKQTSLLESEFRENLKIFESIKGCVDRRTIINNDFK
;
A
#
# COMPACT_ATOMS: atom_id res chain seq x y z
N PRO A 1 36.35 29.97 -37.41
CA PRO A 1 35.98 29.38 -36.10
C PRO A 1 35.36 27.97 -36.25
N ASN A 2 34.42 27.77 -37.20
CA ASN A 2 33.69 26.50 -37.34
C ASN A 2 34.60 25.33 -37.73
N VAL A 3 35.56 25.53 -38.65
CA VAL A 3 36.53 24.50 -39.09
C VAL A 3 37.40 24.01 -37.93
N VAL A 4 37.84 24.93 -37.06
CA VAL A 4 38.63 24.59 -35.87
C VAL A 4 37.79 23.79 -34.86
N MET A 5 36.52 24.16 -34.68
CA MET A 5 35.60 23.40 -33.80
C MET A 5 35.33 22.01 -34.34
N GLU A 6 35.11 21.84 -35.65
CA GLU A 6 34.95 20.52 -36.26
C GLU A 6 36.20 19.64 -36.11
N ASP A 7 37.37 20.25 -36.23
CA ASP A 7 38.63 19.53 -36.03
C ASP A 7 38.84 19.11 -34.57
N LEU A 8 38.47 19.98 -33.63
CA LEU A 8 38.49 19.67 -32.20
C LEU A 8 37.48 18.56 -31.83
N PHE A 9 36.26 18.55 -32.38
CA PHE A 9 35.29 17.49 -32.16
C PHE A 9 35.75 16.15 -32.72
N LYS A 10 36.47 16.14 -33.87
CA LYS A 10 36.97 14.90 -34.48
C LYS A 10 38.21 14.32 -33.80
N ASN A 11 39.09 15.17 -33.31
CA ASN A 11 40.43 14.78 -32.86
C ASN A 11 40.62 14.84 -31.34
N THR A 12 39.58 15.24 -30.57
CA THR A 12 39.65 15.33 -29.11
C THR A 12 38.38 14.71 -28.45
N ASP A 13 38.43 14.53 -27.15
CA ASP A 13 37.30 14.01 -26.34
C ASP A 13 36.19 15.07 -26.09
N LEU A 14 36.14 16.15 -26.89
CA LEU A 14 35.07 17.15 -26.81
C LEU A 14 33.74 16.63 -27.34
N GLU A 15 33.77 15.63 -28.24
CA GLU A 15 32.59 14.87 -28.63
C GLU A 15 32.74 13.40 -28.21
N ILE A 16 31.86 12.92 -27.32
CA ILE A 16 31.86 11.54 -26.86
C ILE A 16 30.51 10.90 -27.19
N ARG A 17 30.54 9.71 -27.79
CA ARG A 17 29.36 8.93 -28.10
C ARG A 17 29.10 7.93 -26.96
N TYR A 18 27.95 8.03 -26.31
CA TYR A 18 27.48 7.06 -25.33
C TYR A 18 26.47 6.12 -25.96
N SER A 19 26.76 4.83 -25.92
CA SER A 19 25.77 3.82 -26.30
C SER A 19 24.86 3.52 -25.09
N ILE A 20 23.55 3.67 -25.28
CA ILE A 20 22.57 3.33 -24.26
C ILE A 20 22.18 1.86 -24.45
N ASN A 21 22.51 1.01 -23.49
CA ASN A 21 22.15 -0.39 -23.46
C ASN A 21 21.39 -0.70 -22.16
N LEU A 22 20.06 -0.80 -22.26
CA LEU A 22 19.18 -1.06 -21.12
C LEU A 22 19.00 -2.58 -20.92
N ASN A 23 20.05 -3.25 -20.46
CA ASN A 23 19.96 -4.65 -20.04
C ASN A 23 19.31 -4.77 -18.66
N ALA A 24 18.19 -5.46 -18.57
CA ALA A 24 17.51 -5.70 -17.31
C ALA A 24 16.82 -7.06 -17.31
N ILE A 25 16.48 -7.54 -16.09
CA ILE A 25 15.73 -8.77 -15.91
C ILE A 25 14.24 -8.44 -15.96
N SER A 26 13.51 -9.11 -16.83
CA SER A 26 12.06 -8.95 -16.97
C SER A 26 11.31 -9.49 -15.74
N SER A 27 10.02 -9.18 -15.63
CA SER A 27 9.15 -9.74 -14.58
C SER A 27 9.03 -11.27 -14.62
N LYS A 28 9.42 -11.89 -15.75
CA LYS A 28 9.50 -13.35 -15.92
C LYS A 28 10.85 -13.93 -15.53
N LEU A 29 11.75 -13.14 -14.95
CA LEU A 29 13.12 -13.52 -14.60
C LEU A 29 14.02 -13.83 -15.80
N GLU A 30 13.69 -13.30 -16.99
CA GLU A 30 14.46 -13.46 -18.22
C GLU A 30 15.30 -12.20 -18.47
N PRO A 31 16.62 -12.31 -18.78
CA PRO A 31 17.42 -11.19 -19.20
C PRO A 31 16.95 -10.68 -20.57
N LYS A 32 16.72 -9.39 -20.70
CA LYS A 32 16.24 -8.77 -21.93
C LYS A 32 16.81 -7.36 -22.09
N ILE A 33 17.11 -7.00 -23.34
CA ILE A 33 17.40 -5.62 -23.71
C ILE A 33 16.06 -4.90 -23.90
N PHE A 34 15.86 -3.84 -23.11
CA PHE A 34 14.65 -3.03 -23.14
C PHE A 34 14.83 -1.79 -23.99
N SER A 35 13.80 -1.42 -24.75
CA SER A 35 13.66 -0.04 -25.20
C SER A 35 13.27 0.86 -24.02
N LEU A 36 13.46 2.16 -24.13
CA LEU A 36 13.02 3.12 -23.10
C LEU A 36 11.52 2.97 -22.82
N LYS A 37 10.72 2.85 -23.88
CA LYS A 37 9.26 2.65 -23.77
C LYS A 37 8.91 1.36 -23.01
N ASP A 38 9.54 0.24 -23.36
CA ASP A 38 9.27 -1.05 -22.71
C ASP A 38 9.69 -1.05 -21.25
N SER A 39 10.80 -0.39 -20.93
CA SER A 39 11.28 -0.21 -19.56
C SER A 39 10.25 0.58 -18.71
N LEU A 40 9.74 1.70 -19.23
CA LEU A 40 8.71 2.49 -18.56
C LEU A 40 7.39 1.72 -18.39
N LEU A 41 6.96 0.99 -19.42
CA LEU A 41 5.76 0.14 -19.33
C LEU A 41 5.93 -0.99 -18.32
N SER A 42 7.09 -1.63 -18.29
CA SER A 42 7.40 -2.67 -17.31
C SER A 42 7.38 -2.12 -15.89
N PHE A 43 7.95 -0.94 -15.66
CA PHE A 43 7.90 -0.24 -14.38
C PHE A 43 6.45 0.07 -13.96
N LEU A 44 5.63 0.63 -14.85
CA LEU A 44 4.24 0.93 -14.56
C LEU A 44 3.45 -0.33 -14.20
N ASN A 45 3.61 -1.42 -14.96
CA ASN A 45 2.97 -2.69 -14.66
C ASN A 45 3.37 -3.23 -13.29
N HIS A 46 4.65 -3.15 -12.95
CA HIS A 46 5.14 -3.51 -11.61
C HIS A 46 4.49 -2.66 -10.52
N ARG A 47 4.35 -1.34 -10.73
CA ARG A 47 3.67 -0.45 -9.78
C ARG A 47 2.20 -0.84 -9.58
N TYR A 48 1.46 -1.23 -10.63
CA TYR A 48 0.10 -1.75 -10.50
C TYR A 48 0.05 -3.03 -9.68
N ASP A 49 0.98 -3.95 -9.89
CA ASP A 49 1.02 -5.23 -9.15
C ASP A 49 1.37 -4.99 -7.67
N VAL A 50 2.31 -4.10 -7.38
CA VAL A 50 2.62 -3.70 -6.01
C VAL A 50 1.43 -3.05 -5.34
N LEU A 51 0.71 -2.14 -6.02
CA LEU A 51 -0.50 -1.51 -5.50
C LEU A 51 -1.57 -2.54 -5.15
N LYS A 52 -1.84 -3.50 -6.05
CA LYS A 52 -2.81 -4.58 -5.80
C LYS A 52 -2.41 -5.45 -4.61
N ARG A 53 -1.13 -5.87 -4.52
CA ARG A 53 -0.63 -6.69 -3.41
C ARG A 53 -0.72 -5.93 -2.08
N ARG A 54 -0.30 -4.67 -2.05
CA ARG A 54 -0.39 -3.79 -0.89
C ARG A 54 -1.84 -3.61 -0.43
N SER A 55 -2.76 -3.36 -1.37
CA SER A 55 -4.19 -3.18 -1.09
C SER A 55 -4.84 -4.46 -0.58
N LYS A 56 -4.53 -5.63 -1.15
CA LYS A 56 -5.00 -6.93 -0.66
C LYS A 56 -4.53 -7.21 0.77
N PHE A 57 -3.25 -6.96 1.05
CA PHE A 57 -2.71 -7.16 2.39
C PHE A 57 -3.38 -6.25 3.43
N ARG A 58 -3.55 -4.95 3.09
CA ARG A 58 -4.25 -3.99 3.97
C ARG A 58 -5.71 -4.39 4.18
N LEU A 59 -6.39 -4.85 3.14
CA LEU A 59 -7.76 -5.33 3.21
C LEU A 59 -7.88 -6.53 4.15
N LEU A 60 -7.00 -7.52 4.02
CA LEU A 60 -6.98 -8.69 4.90
C LEU A 60 -6.74 -8.29 6.36
N LYS A 61 -5.79 -7.39 6.60
CA LYS A 61 -5.51 -6.86 7.95
C LYS A 61 -6.72 -6.14 8.54
N ALA A 62 -7.39 -5.29 7.75
CA ALA A 62 -8.60 -4.59 8.16
C ALA A 62 -9.75 -5.57 8.45
N GLN A 63 -9.97 -6.57 7.60
CA GLN A 63 -11.00 -7.61 7.79
C GLN A 63 -10.78 -8.40 9.08
N ASN A 64 -9.55 -8.84 9.34
CA ASN A 64 -9.19 -9.55 10.56
C ASN A 64 -9.45 -8.68 11.82
N ARG A 65 -9.13 -7.39 11.76
CA ARG A 65 -9.39 -6.48 12.89
C ARG A 65 -10.89 -6.22 13.07
N ILE A 66 -11.63 -5.99 12.00
CA ILE A 66 -13.10 -5.83 12.01
C ILE A 66 -13.78 -7.06 12.63
N GLU A 67 -13.30 -8.26 12.32
CA GLU A 67 -13.81 -9.50 12.88
C GLU A 67 -13.68 -9.51 14.41
N ILE A 68 -12.52 -9.16 14.95
CA ILE A 68 -12.27 -9.08 16.39
C ILE A 68 -13.15 -8.00 17.04
N LEU A 69 -13.20 -6.79 16.43
CA LEU A 69 -14.02 -5.70 16.94
C LEU A 69 -15.50 -6.03 16.98
N LYS A 70 -16.02 -6.80 16.01
CA LYS A 70 -17.39 -7.33 16.07
C LYS A 70 -17.61 -8.18 17.32
N GLY A 71 -16.67 -9.05 17.68
CA GLY A 71 -16.71 -9.82 18.90
C GLY A 71 -16.78 -8.93 20.14
N PHE A 72 -15.94 -7.88 20.19
CA PHE A 72 -15.94 -6.93 21.30
C PHE A 72 -17.27 -6.15 21.43
N LEU A 73 -17.87 -5.75 20.32
CA LEU A 73 -19.17 -5.07 20.34
C LEU A 73 -20.28 -5.97 20.92
N ILE A 74 -20.21 -7.29 20.69
CA ILE A 74 -21.14 -8.26 21.30
C ILE A 74 -20.92 -8.31 22.81
N VAL A 75 -19.68 -8.31 23.29
CA VAL A 75 -19.36 -8.28 24.72
C VAL A 75 -19.95 -7.05 25.39
N PHE A 76 -19.80 -5.88 24.80
CA PHE A 76 -20.36 -4.64 25.36
C PHE A 76 -21.89 -4.66 25.41
N ALA A 77 -22.55 -5.28 24.44
CA ALA A 77 -24.02 -5.41 24.43
C ALA A 77 -24.53 -6.37 25.50
N TYR A 78 -23.76 -7.41 25.87
CA TYR A 78 -24.18 -8.48 26.77
C TYR A 78 -23.18 -8.74 27.91
N LEU A 79 -22.59 -7.67 28.46
CA LEU A 79 -21.45 -7.70 29.37
C LEU A 79 -21.71 -8.65 30.58
N ASP A 80 -22.84 -8.50 31.27
CA ASP A 80 -23.16 -9.28 32.47
C ASP A 80 -23.27 -10.78 32.17
N GLN A 81 -23.81 -11.11 31.00
CA GLN A 81 -23.92 -12.50 30.57
C GLN A 81 -22.57 -13.11 30.22
N VAL A 82 -21.70 -12.34 29.59
CA VAL A 82 -20.34 -12.76 29.24
C VAL A 82 -19.52 -13.00 30.51
N ILE A 83 -19.58 -12.08 31.47
CA ILE A 83 -18.89 -12.22 32.77
C ILE A 83 -19.41 -13.43 33.52
N LYS A 84 -20.75 -13.65 33.55
CA LYS A 84 -21.33 -14.82 34.19
C LYS A 84 -20.80 -16.12 33.58
N ILE A 85 -20.76 -16.24 32.24
CA ILE A 85 -20.24 -17.41 31.54
C ILE A 85 -18.76 -17.65 31.90
N ILE A 86 -17.95 -16.60 31.87
CA ILE A 86 -16.52 -16.73 32.20
C ILE A 86 -16.28 -17.23 33.64
N ARG A 87 -17.17 -16.86 34.58
CA ARG A 87 -17.04 -17.23 36.00
C ARG A 87 -17.59 -18.58 36.34
N THR A 88 -18.61 -19.06 35.63
CA THR A 88 -19.40 -20.25 36.04
C THR A 88 -19.18 -21.49 35.18
N GLU A 89 -18.66 -21.33 33.96
CA GLU A 89 -18.51 -22.44 33.01
C GLU A 89 -17.08 -22.96 32.97
N ASP A 90 -16.90 -24.27 32.96
CA ASP A 90 -15.57 -24.90 32.85
C ASP A 90 -14.91 -24.66 31.49
N ASN A 91 -15.73 -24.52 30.44
CA ASN A 91 -15.29 -24.22 29.07
C ASN A 91 -15.95 -22.96 28.52
N PRO A 92 -15.52 -21.76 28.96
CA PRO A 92 -16.16 -20.50 28.59
C PRO A 92 -16.08 -20.22 27.09
N GLU A 93 -14.98 -20.62 26.41
CA GLU A 93 -14.80 -20.46 24.97
C GLU A 93 -15.93 -21.09 24.16
N LYS A 94 -16.18 -22.39 24.36
CA LYS A 94 -17.25 -23.12 23.66
C LYS A 94 -18.63 -22.54 23.94
N LYS A 95 -18.88 -22.15 25.19
CA LYS A 95 -20.18 -21.60 25.61
C LYS A 95 -20.43 -20.22 24.99
N LEU A 96 -19.41 -19.36 24.90
CA LEU A 96 -19.49 -18.07 24.23
C LEU A 96 -19.76 -18.25 22.73
N MET A 97 -19.06 -19.18 22.08
CA MET A 97 -19.27 -19.48 20.66
C MET A 97 -20.71 -19.95 20.38
N GLN A 98 -21.23 -20.83 21.19
CA GLN A 98 -22.62 -21.36 21.03
C GLN A 98 -23.67 -20.27 21.27
N LYS A 99 -23.53 -19.52 22.37
CA LYS A 99 -24.54 -18.54 22.81
C LYS A 99 -24.59 -17.31 21.91
N PHE A 100 -23.43 -16.76 21.53
CA PHE A 100 -23.32 -15.52 20.77
C PHE A 100 -23.03 -15.74 19.27
N LYS A 101 -22.94 -16.98 18.82
CA LYS A 101 -22.64 -17.36 17.43
C LYS A 101 -21.35 -16.69 16.91
N ILE A 102 -20.35 -16.59 17.78
CA ILE A 102 -19.03 -16.04 17.47
C ILE A 102 -18.06 -17.17 17.10
N ASN A 103 -17.04 -16.83 16.34
CA ASN A 103 -16.00 -17.81 15.98
C ASN A 103 -14.92 -17.93 17.08
N LYS A 104 -14.07 -18.94 16.94
CA LYS A 104 -13.01 -19.24 17.90
C LYS A 104 -12.07 -18.04 18.13
N ARG A 105 -11.62 -17.36 17.07
CA ARG A 105 -10.73 -16.19 17.17
C ARG A 105 -11.37 -15.02 17.94
N GLN A 106 -12.66 -14.82 17.77
CA GLN A 106 -13.40 -13.81 18.53
C GLN A 106 -13.50 -14.21 19.99
N ALA A 107 -13.81 -15.47 20.28
CA ALA A 107 -13.91 -15.98 21.66
C ALA A 107 -12.56 -15.87 22.39
N GLU A 108 -11.47 -16.28 21.77
CA GLU A 108 -10.11 -16.12 22.31
C GLU A 108 -9.76 -14.65 22.58
N ALA A 109 -10.07 -13.75 21.64
CA ALA A 109 -9.83 -12.32 21.80
C ALA A 109 -10.66 -11.72 22.96
N ILE A 110 -11.90 -12.18 23.15
CA ILE A 110 -12.76 -11.78 24.27
C ILE A 110 -12.18 -12.25 25.60
N LEU A 111 -11.75 -13.50 25.68
CA LEU A 111 -11.16 -14.06 26.91
C LEU A 111 -9.80 -13.40 27.26
N ALA A 112 -9.06 -12.96 26.25
CA ALA A 112 -7.79 -12.23 26.42
C ALA A 112 -7.99 -10.73 26.77
N MET A 113 -9.24 -10.23 26.79
CA MET A 113 -9.54 -8.82 27.06
C MET A 113 -9.24 -8.47 28.52
N ARG A 114 -8.59 -7.34 28.73
CA ARG A 114 -8.34 -6.83 30.10
C ARG A 114 -9.60 -6.14 30.65
N LEU A 115 -9.88 -6.32 31.95
CA LEU A 115 -11.05 -5.72 32.61
C LEU A 115 -11.14 -4.18 32.44
N ARG A 116 -10.01 -3.48 32.39
CA ARG A 116 -9.98 -2.03 32.16
C ARG A 116 -10.59 -1.63 30.80
N GLN A 117 -10.53 -2.49 29.79
CA GLN A 117 -11.05 -2.23 28.46
C GLN A 117 -12.59 -2.28 28.39
N LEU A 118 -13.26 -2.74 29.46
CA LEU A 118 -14.72 -2.77 29.59
C LEU A 118 -15.34 -1.44 29.99
N LYS A 119 -14.53 -0.37 30.12
CA LYS A 119 -15.06 0.97 30.43
C LYS A 119 -15.82 1.56 29.25
N LYS A 120 -16.85 2.39 29.55
CA LYS A 120 -17.67 3.09 28.53
C LYS A 120 -16.85 3.94 27.53
N LEU A 121 -15.72 4.47 27.96
CA LEU A 121 -14.83 5.27 27.10
C LEU A 121 -14.20 4.40 26.01
N GLU A 122 -13.74 3.22 26.37
CA GLU A 122 -13.15 2.23 25.46
C GLU A 122 -14.19 1.71 24.45
N GLU A 123 -15.46 1.55 24.88
CA GLU A 123 -16.57 1.17 23.98
C GLU A 123 -16.76 2.17 22.85
N LYS A 124 -16.69 3.48 23.12
CA LYS A 124 -16.77 4.52 22.10
C LYS A 124 -15.61 4.42 21.11
N GLN A 125 -14.40 4.28 21.61
CA GLN A 125 -13.19 4.13 20.76
C GLN A 125 -13.28 2.91 19.86
N ILE A 126 -13.75 1.78 20.38
CA ILE A 126 -13.96 0.55 19.61
C ILE A 126 -15.02 0.74 18.51
N LYS A 127 -16.11 1.44 18.81
CA LYS A 127 -17.14 1.77 17.81
C LYS A 127 -16.62 2.71 16.71
N GLU A 128 -15.80 3.68 17.08
CA GLU A 128 -15.16 4.61 16.14
C GLU A 128 -14.15 3.86 15.25
N GLU A 129 -13.24 3.09 15.84
CA GLU A 129 -12.29 2.24 15.12
C GLU A 129 -13.02 1.28 14.14
N TYR A 130 -14.10 0.68 14.58
CA TYR A 130 -14.90 -0.21 13.74
C TYR A 130 -15.48 0.53 12.50
N LYS A 131 -16.02 1.75 12.68
CA LYS A 131 -16.54 2.56 11.58
C LYS A 131 -15.44 2.97 10.59
N GLU A 132 -14.30 3.41 11.09
CA GLU A 132 -13.14 3.79 10.26
C GLU A 132 -12.62 2.62 9.43
N LEU A 133 -12.49 1.45 10.06
CA LEU A 133 -12.06 0.25 9.36
C LEU A 133 -13.07 -0.24 8.32
N LEU A 134 -14.37 -0.06 8.55
CA LEU A 134 -15.40 -0.35 7.55
C LEU A 134 -15.31 0.59 6.34
N ALA A 135 -15.02 1.87 6.57
CA ALA A 135 -14.80 2.83 5.48
C ALA A 135 -13.54 2.46 4.69
N THR A 136 -12.44 2.20 5.39
CA THR A 136 -11.17 1.74 4.78
C THR A 136 -11.34 0.44 3.98
N LYS A 137 -12.09 -0.52 4.51
CA LYS A 137 -12.41 -1.76 3.81
C LYS A 137 -13.13 -1.48 2.49
N LYS A 138 -14.18 -0.66 2.51
CA LYS A 138 -14.94 -0.29 1.30
C LYS A 138 -14.05 0.40 0.26
N GLU A 139 -13.19 1.31 0.70
CA GLU A 139 -12.25 2.02 -0.18
C GLU A 139 -11.26 1.05 -0.83
N LEU A 140 -10.63 0.15 -0.06
CA LEU A 140 -9.70 -0.84 -0.57
C LEU A 140 -10.38 -1.83 -1.54
N GLU A 141 -11.61 -2.23 -1.28
CA GLU A 141 -12.40 -3.07 -2.18
C GLU A 141 -12.67 -2.35 -3.52
N LEU A 142 -13.00 -1.05 -3.47
CA LEU A 142 -13.20 -0.23 -4.67
C LEU A 142 -11.90 -0.06 -5.48
N ILE A 143 -10.76 0.14 -4.81
CA ILE A 143 -9.44 0.21 -5.48
C ILE A 143 -9.13 -1.11 -6.17
N LEU A 144 -9.38 -2.25 -5.53
CA LEU A 144 -9.11 -3.57 -6.10
C LEU A 144 -9.99 -3.89 -7.30
N ARG A 145 -11.24 -3.42 -7.32
CA ARG A 145 -12.22 -3.67 -8.41
C ARG A 145 -12.05 -2.72 -9.60
N SER A 146 -11.63 -1.48 -9.39
CA SER A 146 -11.61 -0.43 -10.42
C SER A 146 -10.20 -0.11 -10.89
N LYS A 147 -9.90 -0.41 -12.16
CA LYS A 147 -8.64 -0.02 -12.80
C LYS A 147 -8.47 1.50 -12.86
N THR A 148 -9.55 2.23 -13.09
CA THR A 148 -9.53 3.71 -13.11
C THR A 148 -9.08 4.27 -11.77
N LYS A 149 -9.61 3.75 -10.64
CA LYS A 149 -9.17 4.17 -9.30
C LYS A 149 -7.71 3.81 -9.02
N GLN A 150 -7.25 2.65 -9.50
CA GLN A 150 -5.83 2.26 -9.39
C GLN A 150 -4.94 3.27 -10.14
N THR A 151 -5.32 3.66 -11.36
CA THR A 151 -4.58 4.65 -12.14
C THR A 151 -4.55 6.01 -11.45
N SER A 152 -5.70 6.52 -11.01
CA SER A 152 -5.79 7.80 -10.30
C SER A 152 -4.96 7.82 -9.02
N LEU A 153 -4.95 6.72 -8.26
CA LEU A 153 -4.15 6.62 -7.05
C LEU A 153 -2.64 6.60 -7.35
N LEU A 154 -2.21 5.86 -8.37
CA LEU A 154 -0.80 5.86 -8.81
C LEU A 154 -0.38 7.24 -9.33
N GLU A 155 -1.26 7.92 -10.07
CA GLU A 155 -1.01 9.27 -10.54
C GLU A 155 -0.83 10.25 -9.37
N SER A 156 -1.67 10.19 -8.35
CA SER A 156 -1.52 11.01 -7.15
C SER A 156 -0.19 10.72 -6.41
N GLU A 157 0.18 9.43 -6.24
CA GLU A 157 1.46 9.06 -5.65
C GLU A 157 2.66 9.61 -6.46
N PHE A 158 2.60 9.56 -7.79
CA PHE A 158 3.67 10.13 -8.63
C PHE A 158 3.73 11.66 -8.55
N ARG A 159 2.58 12.34 -8.48
CA ARG A 159 2.54 13.80 -8.29
C ARG A 159 3.11 14.23 -6.93
N GLU A 160 2.84 13.46 -5.87
CA GLU A 160 3.44 13.70 -4.56
C GLU A 160 4.96 13.51 -4.60
N ASN A 161 5.43 12.43 -5.22
CA ASN A 161 6.86 12.19 -5.40
C ASN A 161 7.54 13.29 -6.24
N LEU A 162 6.85 13.79 -7.28
CA LEU A 162 7.35 14.90 -8.08
C LEU A 162 7.53 16.17 -7.24
N LYS A 163 6.56 16.53 -6.40
CA LYS A 163 6.67 17.67 -5.48
C LYS A 163 7.86 17.53 -4.52
N ILE A 164 8.07 16.31 -3.98
CA ILE A 164 9.23 16.03 -3.12
C ILE A 164 10.52 16.23 -3.91
N PHE A 165 10.59 15.70 -5.14
CA PHE A 165 11.75 15.85 -6.01
C PHE A 165 12.04 17.33 -6.35
N GLU A 166 11.01 18.10 -6.67
CA GLU A 166 11.11 19.53 -6.95
C GLU A 166 11.57 20.33 -5.73
N SER A 167 11.30 19.87 -4.52
CA SER A 167 11.77 20.52 -3.29
C SER A 167 13.25 20.32 -3.01
N ILE A 168 13.90 19.36 -3.66
CA ILE A 168 15.32 19.07 -3.48
C ILE A 168 16.16 20.04 -4.34
N LYS A 169 16.94 20.89 -3.67
CA LYS A 169 17.79 21.88 -4.32
C LYS A 169 18.76 21.21 -5.33
N GLY A 170 18.76 21.69 -6.57
CA GLY A 170 19.64 21.21 -7.64
C GLY A 170 19.11 20.00 -8.43
N CYS A 171 17.95 19.44 -8.11
CA CYS A 171 17.37 18.34 -8.88
C CYS A 171 16.58 18.82 -10.12
N VAL A 172 16.11 20.06 -10.12
CA VAL A 172 15.27 20.62 -11.20
C VAL A 172 16.13 21.32 -12.26
N ASP A 173 17.30 21.84 -11.87
CA ASP A 173 18.18 22.59 -12.77
C ASP A 173 18.91 21.63 -13.71
N ARG A 174 18.59 21.68 -14.99
CA ARG A 174 19.31 20.93 -16.01
C ARG A 174 20.68 21.56 -16.25
N ARG A 175 21.75 20.80 -16.06
CA ARG A 175 23.13 21.23 -16.36
C ARG A 175 23.46 21.08 -17.84
N THR A 176 22.73 20.24 -18.57
CA THR A 176 22.93 19.94 -19.98
C THR A 176 21.85 20.61 -20.82
N ILE A 177 22.29 21.21 -21.92
CA ILE A 177 21.42 21.79 -22.95
C ILE A 177 21.21 20.73 -24.03
N ILE A 178 19.96 20.48 -24.41
CA ILE A 178 19.64 19.62 -25.55
C ILE A 178 19.70 20.52 -26.79
N ASN A 179 20.69 20.29 -27.66
CA ASN A 179 20.71 20.94 -28.95
C ASN A 179 19.87 20.10 -29.93
N ASN A 180 18.81 20.71 -30.46
CA ASN A 180 17.90 20.05 -31.42
C ASN A 180 18.36 20.26 -32.89
N ASP A 181 19.48 20.91 -33.10
CA ASP A 181 19.97 21.29 -34.44
C ASP A 181 20.76 20.17 -35.15
N PHE A 182 20.80 18.96 -34.59
CA PHE A 182 21.28 17.79 -35.33
C PHE A 182 20.23 17.32 -36.32
N LYS A 183 20.33 17.87 -37.53
CA LYS A 183 19.74 17.29 -38.73
C LYS A 183 20.64 16.23 -39.32
#